data_ca880a564dcf0d78d11b87844d410bf8
#
_entry.id   ca880a564dcf0d78d11b87844d410bf8
#
_cell.length_a   1.000
_cell.length_b   1.000
_cell.length_c   1.000
_cell.angle_alpha   90.00
_cell.angle_beta   90.00
_cell.angle_gamma   90.00
#
_symmetry.space_group_name_H-M   'P 1'
#
loop_
_entity.id
_entity.type
_entity.pdbx_description
1 polymer ?
#
loop_
_entity_poly.entity_id
_entity_poly.type
_entity_poly.pdbx_seq_one_letter_code
_entity_poly.pdbx_strand_id
1 'polypeptide(L)'
;MLVAVYKGNKYKFVLNKRRKGIITRCVQKTDGSFLKENDMYHKPVDEKDLSDIYMIEFYIFFDAGLKGVSSWWKITEADLLDNKVKLRFAEGILPGWNIEEKNVCTNEIDFNEISCAKVKFVFEKINGKEENVIKEETKSWNEILQNINEYSNL
;
A
#
# COMPACT_ATOMS: atom_id res chain seq x y z
N MET A 1 -2.86 1.23 0.46
CA MET A 1 -3.66 0.35 1.36
C MET A 1 -4.05 1.14 2.58
N LEU A 2 -5.32 1.08 3.01
CA LEU A 2 -5.79 1.74 4.23
C LEU A 2 -5.61 0.79 5.42
N VAL A 3 -5.04 1.30 6.50
CA VAL A 3 -4.70 0.57 7.72
C VAL A 3 -5.30 1.29 8.93
N ALA A 4 -5.82 0.52 9.87
CA ALA A 4 -6.25 1.02 11.17
C ALA A 4 -5.54 0.30 12.32
N VAL A 5 -5.33 1.01 13.43
CA VAL A 5 -4.83 0.44 14.67
C VAL A 5 -5.98 0.34 15.68
N TYR A 6 -6.28 -0.89 16.07
CA TYR A 6 -7.31 -1.22 17.03
C TYR A 6 -6.72 -2.06 18.16
N LYS A 7 -6.85 -1.58 19.40
CA LYS A 7 -6.25 -2.24 20.60
C LYS A 7 -4.77 -2.59 20.42
N GLY A 8 -4.00 -1.67 19.85
CA GLY A 8 -2.56 -1.80 19.64
C GLY A 8 -2.14 -2.72 18.48
N ASN A 9 -3.06 -3.23 17.68
CA ASN A 9 -2.76 -4.08 16.52
C ASN A 9 -3.17 -3.41 15.22
N LYS A 10 -2.37 -3.62 14.17
CA LYS A 10 -2.64 -3.17 12.82
C LYS A 10 -3.61 -4.12 12.10
N TYR A 11 -4.49 -3.56 11.29
CA TYR A 11 -5.46 -4.29 10.46
C TYR A 11 -5.66 -3.59 9.12
N LYS A 12 -5.97 -4.34 8.08
CA LYS A 12 -6.57 -3.75 6.87
C LYS A 12 -7.90 -3.13 7.26
N PHE A 13 -8.22 -1.98 6.68
CA PHE A 13 -9.38 -1.22 7.08
C PHE A 13 -10.20 -0.74 5.88
N VAL A 14 -11.51 -0.82 6.00
CA VAL A 14 -12.46 -0.25 5.04
C VAL A 14 -13.40 0.67 5.78
N LEU A 15 -13.39 1.94 5.45
CA LEU A 15 -14.26 2.96 6.02
C LEU A 15 -15.46 3.23 5.10
N ASN A 16 -16.66 3.24 5.68
CA ASN A 16 -17.86 3.65 4.96
C ASN A 16 -18.17 5.14 5.18
N LYS A 17 -19.14 5.68 4.41
CA LYS A 17 -19.56 7.09 4.47
C LYS A 17 -20.12 7.54 5.84
N ARG A 18 -20.46 6.60 6.74
CA ARG A 18 -21.00 6.89 8.07
C ARG A 18 -19.94 6.82 9.17
N ARG A 19 -18.65 6.87 8.82
CA ARG A 19 -17.51 6.70 9.72
C ARG A 19 -17.56 5.40 10.55
N LYS A 20 -18.21 4.39 9.99
CA LYS A 20 -18.16 3.02 10.50
C LYS A 20 -17.30 2.20 9.56
N GLY A 21 -16.44 1.38 10.09
CA GLY A 21 -15.52 0.60 9.29
C GLY A 21 -15.52 -0.87 9.63
N ILE A 22 -14.82 -1.61 8.82
CA ILE A 22 -14.56 -3.02 9.03
C ILE A 22 -13.05 -3.20 9.06
N ILE A 23 -12.53 -3.74 10.16
CA ILE A 23 -11.16 -4.23 10.22
C ILE A 23 -11.14 -5.69 9.79
N THR A 24 -10.10 -6.05 9.01
CA THR A 24 -9.96 -7.40 8.47
C THR A 24 -8.59 -7.98 8.75
N ARG A 25 -8.49 -9.29 8.81
CA ARG A 25 -7.27 -10.03 9.02
C ARG A 25 -7.28 -11.40 8.36
N CYS A 26 -6.11 -11.85 7.89
CA CYS A 26 -5.93 -13.21 7.34
C CYS A 26 -5.87 -14.29 8.42
N VAL A 27 -5.47 -13.95 9.65
CA VAL A 27 -5.30 -14.89 10.76
C VAL A 27 -6.22 -14.53 11.93
N GLN A 28 -6.89 -15.52 12.50
CA GLN A 28 -7.71 -15.33 13.68
C GLN A 28 -6.88 -14.74 14.83
N LYS A 29 -7.39 -13.66 15.41
CA LYS A 29 -6.90 -13.18 16.68
C LYS A 29 -7.79 -13.65 17.83
N THR A 30 -7.13 -13.77 18.96
CA THR A 30 -7.54 -14.48 20.18
C THR A 30 -8.73 -13.89 20.94
N ASP A 31 -9.33 -12.77 20.52
CA ASP A 31 -10.45 -12.17 21.28
C ASP A 31 -11.85 -12.71 20.90
N GLY A 32 -11.93 -13.61 19.93
CA GLY A 32 -13.19 -14.26 19.53
C GLY A 32 -14.24 -13.34 18.92
N SER A 33 -13.97 -12.02 18.83
CA SER A 33 -14.95 -11.02 18.39
C SER A 33 -14.96 -10.79 16.88
N PHE A 34 -14.09 -11.49 16.14
CA PHE A 34 -14.04 -11.46 14.69
C PHE A 34 -14.90 -12.56 14.10
N LEU A 35 -15.69 -12.22 13.10
CA LEU A 35 -16.49 -13.16 12.33
C LEU A 35 -15.66 -13.67 11.14
N LYS A 36 -15.64 -14.97 10.93
CA LYS A 36 -14.99 -15.58 9.77
C LYS A 36 -15.95 -15.56 8.59
N GLU A 37 -15.47 -15.01 7.47
CA GLU A 37 -16.16 -15.05 6.18
C GLU A 37 -15.12 -15.41 5.11
N ASN A 38 -15.35 -16.53 4.42
CA ASN A 38 -14.34 -17.18 3.56
C ASN A 38 -13.04 -17.44 4.36
N ASP A 39 -11.90 -17.00 3.85
CA ASP A 39 -10.59 -17.14 4.51
C ASP A 39 -10.14 -15.91 5.29
N MET A 40 -11.05 -14.97 5.53
CA MET A 40 -10.79 -13.71 6.23
C MET A 40 -11.61 -13.58 7.51
N TYR A 41 -11.04 -12.89 8.48
CA TYR A 41 -11.70 -12.50 9.72
C TYR A 41 -12.06 -11.03 9.69
N HIS A 42 -13.33 -10.71 9.95
CA HIS A 42 -13.91 -9.37 9.85
C HIS A 42 -14.49 -8.94 11.20
N LYS A 43 -14.30 -7.68 11.54
CA LYS A 43 -14.90 -7.07 12.70
C LYS A 43 -15.38 -5.66 12.38
N PRO A 44 -16.70 -5.37 12.50
CA PRO A 44 -17.20 -4.00 12.49
C PRO A 44 -16.62 -3.20 13.66
N VAL A 45 -16.20 -1.97 13.40
CA VAL A 45 -15.64 -1.04 14.39
C VAL A 45 -16.16 0.37 14.15
N ASP A 46 -16.28 1.15 15.22
CA ASP A 46 -16.47 2.59 15.13
C ASP A 46 -15.09 3.27 14.96
N GLU A 47 -15.00 4.28 14.11
CA GLU A 47 -13.76 5.04 13.90
C GLU A 47 -13.20 5.63 15.21
N LYS A 48 -14.10 6.00 16.15
CA LYS A 48 -13.72 6.50 17.48
C LYS A 48 -12.90 5.52 18.32
N ASP A 49 -13.07 4.21 18.07
CA ASP A 49 -12.37 3.14 18.80
C ASP A 49 -10.99 2.82 18.22
N LEU A 50 -10.62 3.49 17.12
CA LEU A 50 -9.34 3.34 16.44
C LEU A 50 -8.35 4.40 16.93
N SER A 51 -7.12 3.99 17.28
CA SER A 51 -6.08 4.94 17.67
C SER A 51 -5.46 5.65 16.47
N ASP A 52 -5.23 4.91 15.40
CA ASP A 52 -4.62 5.45 14.19
C ASP A 52 -5.36 4.94 12.96
N ILE A 53 -5.45 5.81 11.95
CA ILE A 53 -5.95 5.50 10.61
C ILE A 53 -4.98 6.14 9.62
N TYR A 54 -4.41 5.34 8.73
CA TYR A 54 -3.50 5.84 7.72
C TYR A 54 -3.51 5.01 6.44
N MET A 55 -3.25 5.68 5.32
CA MET A 55 -2.94 5.03 4.06
C MET A 55 -1.44 4.81 3.97
N ILE A 56 -1.03 3.62 3.55
CA ILE A 56 0.36 3.29 3.24
C ILE A 56 0.53 3.12 1.74
N GLU A 57 1.58 3.71 1.20
CA GLU A 57 1.94 3.66 -0.21
C GLU A 57 3.42 3.38 -0.35
N PHE A 58 3.78 2.53 -1.31
CA PHE A 58 5.16 2.18 -1.62
C PHE A 58 5.55 2.74 -2.98
N TYR A 59 6.79 3.21 -3.09
CA TYR A 59 7.32 3.80 -4.31
C TYR A 59 8.74 3.30 -4.56
N ILE A 60 9.08 3.10 -5.84
CA ILE A 60 10.44 2.91 -6.30
C ILE A 60 10.87 4.09 -7.16
N PHE A 61 12.15 4.38 -7.17
CA PHE A 61 12.75 5.34 -8.08
C PHE A 61 13.16 4.63 -9.36
N PHE A 62 12.65 5.10 -10.48
CA PHE A 62 13.07 4.67 -11.81
C PHE A 62 12.95 5.84 -12.79
N ASP A 63 14.08 6.26 -13.36
CA ASP A 63 14.09 7.32 -14.35
C ASP A 63 13.79 6.76 -15.74
N ALA A 64 12.61 7.07 -16.25
CA ALA A 64 12.21 6.69 -17.61
C ALA A 64 12.88 7.55 -18.70
N GLY A 65 13.72 8.52 -18.33
CA GLY A 65 14.47 9.37 -19.26
C GLY A 65 13.62 10.41 -20.00
N LEU A 66 12.41 10.69 -19.55
CA LEU A 66 11.47 11.58 -20.23
C LEU A 66 11.07 12.77 -19.36
N LYS A 67 11.14 13.98 -19.95
CA LYS A 67 10.65 15.21 -19.30
C LYS A 67 9.15 15.09 -18.99
N GLY A 68 8.77 15.45 -17.75
CA GLY A 68 7.39 15.48 -17.31
C GLY A 68 6.84 14.15 -16.81
N VAL A 69 7.59 13.05 -16.91
CA VAL A 69 7.25 11.78 -16.28
C VAL A 69 7.92 11.71 -14.91
N SER A 70 7.15 11.36 -13.88
CA SER A 70 7.69 11.19 -12.53
C SER A 70 8.69 10.04 -12.51
N SER A 71 9.80 10.23 -11.80
CA SER A 71 10.76 9.15 -11.53
C SER A 71 10.36 8.30 -10.33
N TRP A 72 9.35 8.69 -9.56
CA TRP A 72 8.80 7.93 -8.46
C TRP A 72 7.54 7.18 -8.89
N TRP A 73 7.62 5.86 -8.87
CA TRP A 73 6.54 4.97 -9.31
C TRP A 73 5.91 4.28 -8.11
N LYS A 74 4.60 4.51 -7.95
CA LYS A 74 3.82 3.80 -6.94
C LYS A 74 3.67 2.35 -7.33
N ILE A 75 3.91 1.46 -6.36
CA ILE A 75 3.82 0.02 -6.53
C ILE A 75 2.93 -0.61 -5.46
N THR A 76 2.41 -1.78 -5.76
CA THR A 76 1.62 -2.63 -4.88
C THR A 76 2.17 -4.05 -4.89
N GLU A 77 1.65 -4.92 -4.04
CA GLU A 77 1.99 -6.35 -4.07
C GLU A 77 1.71 -6.99 -5.44
N ALA A 78 0.62 -6.56 -6.11
CA ALA A 78 0.25 -7.10 -7.43
C ALA A 78 1.26 -6.75 -8.54
N ASP A 79 2.11 -5.76 -8.33
CA ASP A 79 3.16 -5.36 -9.28
C ASP A 79 4.45 -6.16 -9.10
N LEU A 80 4.55 -6.99 -8.03
CA LEU A 80 5.72 -7.81 -7.76
C LEU A 80 5.66 -9.11 -8.58
N LEU A 81 6.68 -9.31 -9.39
CA LEU A 81 6.94 -10.54 -10.12
C LEU A 81 8.17 -11.23 -9.52
N ASP A 82 8.49 -12.44 -9.98
CA ASP A 82 9.72 -13.14 -9.59
C ASP A 82 10.95 -12.28 -9.94
N ASN A 83 11.58 -11.69 -8.91
CA ASN A 83 12.74 -10.81 -9.00
C ASN A 83 12.55 -9.53 -9.85
N LYS A 84 11.32 -9.13 -10.16
CA LYS A 84 11.00 -7.93 -10.95
C LYS A 84 9.82 -7.16 -10.37
N VAL A 85 9.78 -5.87 -10.70
CA VAL A 85 8.61 -5.00 -10.49
C VAL A 85 8.03 -4.62 -11.85
N LYS A 86 6.74 -4.79 -12.03
CA LYS A 86 6.01 -4.32 -13.21
C LYS A 86 5.54 -2.89 -12.98
N LEU A 87 6.03 -1.95 -13.78
CA LEU A 87 5.55 -0.57 -13.80
C LEU A 87 4.48 -0.40 -14.86
N ARG A 88 3.48 0.41 -14.59
CA ARG A 88 2.39 0.73 -15.52
C ARG A 88 2.24 2.24 -15.68
N PHE A 89 2.22 2.71 -16.93
CA PHE A 89 1.95 4.09 -17.28
C PHE A 89 0.68 4.15 -18.15
N ALA A 90 -0.31 4.93 -17.71
CA ALA A 90 -1.65 4.98 -18.30
C ALA A 90 -2.00 6.33 -18.94
N GLU A 91 -1.02 7.20 -19.11
CA GLU A 91 -1.20 8.55 -19.68
C GLU A 91 -0.59 8.69 -21.08
N GLY A 92 -0.21 7.57 -21.71
CA GLY A 92 0.41 7.56 -23.02
C GLY A 92 1.30 6.34 -23.26
N ILE A 93 2.12 6.42 -24.30
CA ILE A 93 3.08 5.36 -24.65
C ILE A 93 4.50 5.89 -24.44
N LEU A 94 5.26 5.20 -23.62
CA LEU A 94 6.66 5.50 -23.38
C LEU A 94 7.55 4.70 -24.35
N PRO A 95 8.58 5.34 -24.97
CA PRO A 95 9.48 4.65 -25.88
C PRO A 95 10.16 3.44 -25.21
N GLY A 96 10.15 2.29 -25.88
CA GLY A 96 10.75 1.06 -25.38
C GLY A 96 9.94 0.27 -24.38
N TRP A 97 8.78 0.78 -23.97
CA TRP A 97 7.86 0.06 -23.08
C TRP A 97 6.89 -0.83 -23.86
N ASN A 98 6.44 -1.91 -23.25
CA ASN A 98 5.45 -2.82 -23.83
C ASN A 98 4.06 -2.17 -23.83
N ILE A 99 3.39 -2.14 -24.98
CA ILE A 99 2.03 -1.61 -25.11
C ILE A 99 1.05 -2.70 -24.68
N GLU A 100 0.26 -2.45 -23.62
CA GLU A 100 -0.83 -3.34 -23.20
C GLU A 100 -2.15 -2.95 -23.81
N GLU A 101 -2.47 -1.65 -23.82
CA GLU A 101 -3.72 -1.09 -24.32
C GLU A 101 -3.47 0.27 -24.97
N LYS A 102 -4.50 0.86 -25.59
CA LYS A 102 -4.43 2.23 -26.08
C LYS A 102 -4.06 3.18 -24.93
N ASN A 103 -2.95 3.88 -25.06
CA ASN A 103 -2.39 4.81 -24.07
C ASN A 103 -1.96 4.16 -22.73
N VAL A 104 -1.76 2.85 -22.71
CA VAL A 104 -1.24 2.13 -21.55
C VAL A 104 -0.02 1.31 -21.96
N CYS A 105 1.08 1.53 -21.28
CA CYS A 105 2.29 0.74 -21.47
C CYS A 105 2.89 0.30 -20.13
N THR A 106 3.68 -0.76 -20.18
CA THR A 106 4.32 -1.37 -19.02
C THR A 106 5.80 -1.61 -19.25
N ASN A 107 6.55 -1.64 -18.17
CA ASN A 107 7.95 -2.05 -18.15
C ASN A 107 8.21 -2.93 -16.92
N GLU A 108 9.11 -3.88 -17.06
CA GLU A 108 9.57 -4.73 -15.96
C GLU A 108 11.00 -4.35 -15.59
N ILE A 109 11.21 -4.11 -14.29
CA ILE A 109 12.50 -3.70 -13.74
C ILE A 109 12.99 -4.79 -12.80
N ASP A 110 14.21 -5.26 -12.98
CA ASP A 110 14.82 -6.21 -12.07
C ASP A 110 15.05 -5.60 -10.68
N PHE A 111 14.88 -6.38 -9.63
CA PHE A 111 15.08 -5.91 -8.26
C PHE A 111 16.46 -5.32 -7.99
N ASN A 112 17.49 -5.82 -8.69
CA ASN A 112 18.85 -5.31 -8.57
C ASN A 112 19.09 -3.95 -9.25
N GLU A 113 18.17 -3.51 -10.09
CA GLU A 113 18.20 -2.19 -10.73
C GLU A 113 17.53 -1.10 -9.87
N ILE A 114 16.82 -1.50 -8.81
CA ILE A 114 16.13 -0.57 -7.91
C ILE A 114 17.13 0.02 -6.93
N SER A 115 17.60 1.23 -7.21
CA SER A 115 18.62 1.92 -6.41
C SER A 115 18.04 2.64 -5.19
N CYS A 116 16.75 3.03 -5.24
CA CYS A 116 16.11 3.79 -4.19
C CYS A 116 14.61 3.49 -4.12
N ALA A 117 14.11 3.41 -2.91
CA ALA A 117 12.69 3.20 -2.65
C ALA A 117 12.22 4.01 -1.45
N LYS A 118 10.92 4.24 -1.32
CA LYS A 118 10.33 4.92 -0.17
C LYS A 118 8.97 4.37 0.20
N VAL A 119 8.65 4.51 1.48
CA VAL A 119 7.30 4.31 2.01
C VAL A 119 6.71 5.66 2.40
N LYS A 120 5.42 5.86 2.09
CA LYS A 120 4.66 7.04 2.43
C LYS A 120 3.48 6.65 3.29
N PHE A 121 3.34 7.29 4.44
CA PHE A 121 2.20 7.18 5.33
C PHE A 121 1.39 8.47 5.26
N VAL A 122 0.12 8.36 4.95
CA VAL A 122 -0.83 9.48 4.96
C VAL A 122 -1.81 9.22 6.10
N PHE A 123 -1.60 9.89 7.22
CA PHE A 123 -2.42 9.74 8.41
C PHE A 123 -3.67 10.61 8.32
N GLU A 124 -4.81 10.03 8.61
CA GLU A 124 -6.09 10.70 8.83
C GLU A 124 -6.37 10.82 10.34
N LYS A 125 -5.79 9.92 11.15
CA LYS A 125 -5.92 9.91 12.60
C LYS A 125 -4.63 9.40 13.24
N ILE A 126 -4.18 10.05 14.30
CA ILE A 126 -3.01 9.67 15.11
C ILE A 126 -3.36 9.79 16.59
N ASN A 127 -3.08 8.75 17.37
CA ASN A 127 -3.32 8.71 18.82
C ASN A 127 -4.75 9.14 19.22
N GLY A 128 -5.74 8.75 18.41
CA GLY A 128 -7.14 9.08 18.65
C GLY A 128 -7.58 10.47 18.20
N LYS A 129 -6.69 11.30 17.63
CA LYS A 129 -6.99 12.64 17.13
C LYS A 129 -7.01 12.67 15.61
N GLU A 130 -7.98 13.37 15.02
CA GLU A 130 -8.01 13.64 13.58
C GLU A 130 -6.83 14.55 13.22
N GLU A 131 -5.95 14.08 12.37
CA GLU A 131 -4.76 14.80 11.89
C GLU A 131 -4.47 14.42 10.44
N ASN A 132 -4.11 15.42 9.62
CA ASN A 132 -3.64 15.20 8.26
C ASN A 132 -2.11 15.35 8.22
N VAL A 133 -1.41 14.23 8.47
CA VAL A 133 0.05 14.20 8.50
C VAL A 133 0.57 13.27 7.42
N ILE A 134 1.56 13.73 6.66
CA ILE A 134 2.27 12.92 5.69
C ILE A 134 3.68 12.66 6.23
N LYS A 135 4.06 11.38 6.28
CA LYS A 135 5.43 10.96 6.59
C LYS A 135 5.98 10.15 5.44
N GLU A 136 7.18 10.47 5.00
CA GLU A 136 7.88 9.70 3.98
C GLU A 136 9.22 9.21 4.54
N GLU A 137 9.55 7.95 4.29
CA GLU A 137 10.81 7.34 4.69
C GLU A 137 11.47 6.68 3.48
N THR A 138 12.69 7.11 3.16
CA THR A 138 13.52 6.42 2.17
C THR A 138 14.10 5.16 2.82
N LYS A 139 14.00 4.04 2.12
CA LYS A 139 14.42 2.72 2.59
C LYS A 139 15.16 1.97 1.49
N SER A 140 15.91 0.96 1.88
CA SER A 140 16.44 -0.01 0.92
C SER A 140 15.31 -0.81 0.27
N TRP A 141 15.54 -1.34 -0.93
CA TRP A 141 14.55 -2.18 -1.60
C TRP A 141 14.11 -3.38 -0.75
N ASN A 142 15.05 -4.03 -0.07
CA ASN A 142 14.75 -5.17 0.80
C ASN A 142 13.82 -4.79 1.97
N GLU A 143 14.01 -3.62 2.58
CA GLU A 143 13.12 -3.13 3.63
C GLU A 143 11.71 -2.82 3.08
N ILE A 144 11.62 -2.28 1.87
CA ILE A 144 10.32 -2.05 1.21
C ILE A 144 9.61 -3.37 0.93
N LEU A 145 10.31 -4.40 0.42
CA LEU A 145 9.73 -5.74 0.23
C LEU A 145 9.21 -6.34 1.54
N GLN A 146 9.97 -6.22 2.63
CA GLN A 146 9.53 -6.67 3.96
C GLN A 146 8.26 -5.93 4.40
N ASN A 147 8.22 -4.61 4.22
CA ASN A 147 7.03 -3.80 4.55
C ASN A 147 5.82 -4.20 3.68
N ILE A 148 5.99 -4.38 2.37
CA ILE A 148 4.91 -4.85 1.48
C ILE A 148 4.37 -6.19 2.01
N ASN A 149 5.22 -7.15 2.30
CA ASN A 149 4.83 -8.45 2.84
C ASN A 149 4.12 -8.33 4.20
N GLU A 150 4.63 -7.50 5.13
CA GLU A 150 3.99 -7.25 6.43
C GLU A 150 2.56 -6.75 6.26
N TYR A 151 2.37 -5.71 5.43
CA TYR A 151 1.06 -5.08 5.25
C TYR A 151 0.11 -5.91 4.37
N SER A 152 0.63 -6.69 3.44
CA SER A 152 -0.19 -7.60 2.63
C SER A 152 -0.75 -8.77 3.44
N ASN A 153 -0.04 -9.18 4.48
CA ASN A 153 -0.42 -10.29 5.37
C ASN A 153 -1.22 -9.84 6.62
N LEU A 154 -1.59 -8.58 6.73
CA LEU A 154 -2.56 -8.13 7.74
C LEU A 154 -3.95 -8.71 7.44
#